data_da8a5273ea350802f6ba3e9409e6acf3
#
_entry.id   da8a5273ea350802f6ba3e9409e6acf3
#
_cell.length_a   1.000
_cell.length_b   1.000
_cell.length_c   1.000
_cell.angle_alpha   90.00
_cell.angle_beta   90.00
_cell.angle_gamma   90.00
#
_symmetry.space_group_name_H-M   'P 1'
#
loop_
_entity.id
_entity.type
_entity.pdbx_description
1 polymer ?
#
loop_
_entity_poly.entity_id
_entity_poly.type
_entity_poly.pdbx_seq_one_letter_code
_entity_poly.pdbx_strand_id
1 'polypeptide(L)'
;MTLCDKSKYRTLNNLGQKIRDAREKQHLLLRQVAAYLEVDTALISKAERGERNLNREQVLKLSILLKTSEEELISLWLCDKIIGVVGGDDYALQGIKKALNKLKI
;
A
#
# COMPACT_ATOMS: atom_id res chain seq x y z
N MET A 1 -10.57 21.98 2.58
CA MET A 1 -10.08 21.67 2.47
C MET A 1 -9.13 21.83 2.05
N THR A 2 -8.50 21.86 2.21
CA THR A 2 -7.57 22.09 1.78
C THR A 2 -6.93 21.34 1.37
N LEU A 3 -6.78 21.34 1.03
CA LEU A 3 -6.36 21.00 0.50
C LEU A 3 -5.53 20.61 -0.01
N CYS A 4 -5.56 20.58 -0.28
CA CYS A 4 -4.45 20.49 -0.99
C CYS A 4 -3.29 20.11 -0.27
N ASP A 5 -3.46 19.51 0.68
CA ASP A 5 -2.42 19.04 1.50
C ASP A 5 -1.91 17.74 0.91
N LYS A 6 -0.90 17.84 0.06
CA LYS A 6 -0.30 16.67 -0.57
C LYS A 6 0.35 15.74 0.45
N SER A 7 0.80 16.31 1.57
CA SER A 7 1.41 15.49 2.59
C SER A 7 0.39 14.55 3.21
N LYS A 8 -0.88 14.93 3.19
CA LYS A 8 -1.93 14.07 3.70
C LYS A 8 -2.06 12.80 2.85
N TYR A 9 -1.98 12.93 1.53
CA TYR A 9 -2.05 11.76 0.67
C TYR A 9 -0.84 10.87 0.86
N ARG A 10 0.31 11.48 1.11
CA ARG A 10 1.52 10.73 1.33
C ARG A 10 1.45 9.94 2.64
N THR A 11 0.84 10.53 3.67
CA THR A 11 0.73 9.88 4.97
C THR A 11 -0.41 8.87 5.03
N LEU A 12 -1.37 8.97 4.09
CA LEU A 12 -2.44 8.00 4.00
C LEU A 12 -1.96 6.79 3.21
N ASN A 13 -1.03 6.09 3.81
CA ASN A 13 -0.40 4.96 3.19
C ASN A 13 -1.17 3.70 3.61
N ASN A 14 -2.20 3.39 2.85
CA ASN A 14 -3.11 2.31 3.22
C ASN A 14 -2.43 0.96 3.32
N LEU A 15 -1.62 0.63 2.33
CA LEU A 15 -0.94 -0.66 2.33
C LEU A 15 0.10 -0.74 3.43
N GLY A 16 0.94 0.30 3.54
CA GLY A 16 2.01 0.30 4.54
C GLY A 16 1.49 0.22 5.96
N GLN A 17 0.41 0.96 6.24
CA GLN A 17 -0.18 0.94 7.56
C GLN A 17 -0.78 -0.44 7.86
N LYS A 18 -1.43 -1.04 6.87
CA LYS A 18 -2.00 -2.37 7.04
C LYS A 18 -0.91 -3.39 7.32
N ILE A 19 0.20 -3.30 6.59
CA ILE A 19 1.33 -4.21 6.79
C ILE A 19 1.87 -4.06 8.21
N ARG A 20 2.05 -2.82 8.64
CA ARG A 20 2.58 -2.57 9.99
C ARG A 20 1.64 -3.11 11.06
N ASP A 21 0.34 -2.83 10.93
CA ASP A 21 -0.62 -3.29 11.91
C ASP A 21 -0.65 -4.81 11.99
N ALA A 22 -0.63 -5.48 10.84
CA ALA A 22 -0.65 -6.93 10.80
C ALA A 22 0.64 -7.52 11.36
N ARG A 23 1.77 -6.86 11.06
CA ARG A 23 3.07 -7.30 11.58
C ARG A 23 3.10 -7.22 13.10
N GLU A 24 2.66 -6.08 13.64
CA GLU A 24 2.66 -5.89 15.08
C GLU A 24 1.69 -6.83 15.78
N LYS A 25 0.57 -7.09 15.14
CA LYS A 25 -0.40 -8.04 15.68
C LYS A 25 0.18 -9.45 15.78
N GLN A 26 1.06 -9.81 14.86
CA GLN A 26 1.73 -11.11 14.87
C GLN A 26 3.00 -11.09 15.70
N HIS A 27 3.33 -9.95 16.30
CA HIS A 27 4.55 -9.79 17.12
C HIS A 27 5.80 -10.05 16.32
N LEU A 28 5.79 -9.68 15.03
CA LEU A 28 6.94 -9.87 14.15
C LEU A 28 7.80 -8.61 14.14
N LEU A 29 9.11 -8.83 14.10
CA LEU A 29 10.06 -7.74 13.96
C LEU A 29 10.27 -7.43 12.49
N LEU A 30 10.69 -6.20 12.20
CA LEU A 30 10.97 -5.80 10.82
C LEU A 30 11.96 -6.74 10.15
N ARG A 31 13.00 -7.16 10.89
CA ARG A 31 14.01 -8.03 10.30
C ARG A 31 13.47 -9.41 9.94
N GLN A 32 12.44 -9.85 10.68
CA GLN A 32 11.84 -11.15 10.38
C GLN A 32 11.06 -11.10 9.08
N VAL A 33 10.33 -10.00 8.87
CA VAL A 33 9.59 -9.81 7.64
C VAL A 33 10.56 -9.65 6.47
N ALA A 34 11.62 -8.87 6.67
CA ALA A 34 12.62 -8.67 5.63
C ALA A 34 13.29 -9.98 5.23
N ALA A 35 13.60 -10.82 6.21
CA ALA A 35 14.21 -12.11 5.94
C ALA A 35 13.27 -12.99 5.12
N TYR A 36 12.00 -12.99 5.45
CA TYR A 36 11.01 -13.78 4.73
C TYR A 36 10.93 -13.36 3.25
N LEU A 37 11.00 -12.04 3.01
CA LEU A 37 10.95 -11.51 1.66
C LEU A 37 12.31 -11.47 0.99
N GLU A 38 13.37 -11.80 1.72
CA GLU A 38 14.74 -11.78 1.21
C GLU A 38 15.14 -10.39 0.73
N VAL A 39 14.82 -9.38 1.55
CA VAL A 39 15.14 -7.98 1.26
C VAL A 39 15.74 -7.34 2.51
N ASP A 40 16.23 -6.11 2.35
CA ASP A 40 16.77 -5.35 3.48
C ASP A 40 15.66 -4.92 4.42
N THR A 41 16.00 -4.87 5.71
CA THR A 41 15.07 -4.37 6.71
C THR A 41 14.63 -2.93 6.38
N ALA A 42 15.56 -2.13 5.84
CA ALA A 42 15.24 -0.76 5.48
C ALA A 42 14.12 -0.69 4.44
N LEU A 43 14.09 -1.64 3.52
CA LEU A 43 13.02 -1.66 2.51
C LEU A 43 11.66 -1.85 3.17
N ILE A 44 11.56 -2.78 4.11
CA ILE A 44 10.29 -3.02 4.79
C ILE A 44 9.87 -1.80 5.61
N SER A 45 10.83 -1.21 6.33
CA SER A 45 10.55 -0.02 7.12
C SER A 45 10.02 1.11 6.24
N LYS A 46 10.66 1.33 5.09
CA LYS A 46 10.23 2.38 4.17
C LYS A 46 8.89 2.06 3.55
N ALA A 47 8.64 0.77 3.25
CA ALA A 47 7.35 0.37 2.68
C ALA A 47 6.22 0.63 3.67
N GLU A 48 6.47 0.38 4.96
CA GLU A 48 5.45 0.64 5.97
C GLU A 48 5.14 2.13 6.10
N ARG A 49 6.12 2.97 5.80
CA ARG A 49 5.92 4.42 5.84
C ARG A 49 5.43 4.99 4.51
N GLY A 50 5.27 4.15 3.50
CA GLY A 50 4.83 4.62 2.20
C GLY A 50 5.91 5.24 1.35
N GLU A 51 7.18 5.09 1.73
CA GLU A 51 8.29 5.70 1.02
C GLU A 51 8.88 4.81 -0.07
N ARG A 52 8.49 3.54 -0.11
CA ARG A 52 8.94 2.61 -1.12
C ARG A 52 7.78 1.75 -1.55
N ASN A 53 7.75 1.46 -2.84
CA ASN A 53 6.71 0.59 -3.39
C ASN A 53 7.22 -0.84 -3.39
N LEU A 54 6.32 -1.75 -3.07
CA LEU A 54 6.60 -3.17 -3.18
C LEU A 54 6.05 -3.67 -4.51
N ASN A 55 6.62 -4.76 -5.02
CA ASN A 55 6.05 -5.35 -6.21
C ASN A 55 4.94 -6.33 -5.80
N ARG A 56 4.19 -6.80 -6.80
CA ARG A 56 3.04 -7.64 -6.55
C ARG A 56 3.42 -8.93 -5.82
N GLU A 57 4.52 -9.54 -6.23
CA GLU A 57 4.97 -10.79 -5.62
C GLU A 57 5.29 -10.61 -4.15
N GLN A 58 5.93 -9.49 -3.81
CA GLN A 58 6.26 -9.20 -2.43
C GLN A 58 5.01 -9.05 -1.59
N VAL A 59 3.98 -8.39 -2.15
CA VAL A 59 2.72 -8.21 -1.43
C VAL A 59 2.03 -9.56 -1.22
N LEU A 60 2.08 -10.44 -2.23
CA LEU A 60 1.50 -11.77 -2.09
C LEU A 60 2.19 -12.56 -0.99
N LYS A 61 3.51 -12.50 -0.94
CA LYS A 61 4.24 -13.20 0.11
C LYS A 61 3.92 -12.64 1.49
N LEU A 62 3.74 -11.32 1.57
CA LEU A 62 3.36 -10.70 2.83
C LEU A 62 1.99 -11.17 3.30
N SER A 63 1.05 -11.36 2.39
CA SER A 63 -0.27 -11.80 2.78
C SER A 63 -0.21 -13.16 3.47
N ILE A 64 0.69 -14.02 3.01
CA ILE A 64 0.87 -15.33 3.62
C ILE A 64 1.51 -15.21 5.00
N LEU A 65 2.60 -14.47 5.09
CA LEU A 65 3.32 -14.32 6.34
C LEU A 65 2.47 -13.64 7.41
N LEU A 66 1.76 -12.59 7.01
CA LEU A 66 0.97 -11.80 7.94
C LEU A 66 -0.42 -12.36 8.19
N LYS A 67 -0.75 -13.44 7.49
CA LYS A 67 -2.06 -14.11 7.63
C LYS A 67 -3.19 -13.15 7.35
N THR A 68 -3.03 -12.35 6.31
CA THR A 68 -4.07 -11.42 5.86
C THR A 68 -4.57 -11.89 4.50
N SER A 69 -5.74 -11.37 4.12
CA SER A 69 -6.32 -11.72 2.83
C SER A 69 -5.47 -11.16 1.69
N GLU A 70 -5.17 -12.02 0.72
CA GLU A 70 -4.47 -11.59 -0.48
C GLU A 70 -5.26 -10.51 -1.20
N GLU A 71 -6.56 -10.69 -1.29
CA GLU A 71 -7.45 -9.73 -1.94
C GLU A 71 -7.33 -8.36 -1.27
N GLU A 72 -7.34 -8.34 0.06
CA GLU A 72 -7.25 -7.09 0.79
C GLU A 72 -5.93 -6.38 0.55
N LEU A 73 -4.82 -7.11 0.64
CA LEU A 73 -3.52 -6.48 0.47
C LEU A 73 -3.29 -6.02 -0.98
N ILE A 74 -3.67 -6.83 -1.95
CA ILE A 74 -3.49 -6.46 -3.34
C ILE A 74 -4.38 -5.27 -3.71
N SER A 75 -5.62 -5.24 -3.21
CA SER A 75 -6.48 -4.10 -3.52
C SER A 75 -5.96 -2.81 -2.88
N LEU A 76 -5.37 -2.90 -1.68
CA LEU A 76 -4.74 -1.71 -1.07
C LEU A 76 -3.52 -1.28 -1.87
N TRP A 77 -2.75 -2.24 -2.35
CA TRP A 77 -1.59 -1.97 -3.19
C TRP A 77 -1.99 -1.21 -4.45
N LEU A 78 -3.05 -1.67 -5.11
CA LEU A 78 -3.57 -0.99 -6.30
C LEU A 78 -4.13 0.38 -5.95
N CYS A 79 -4.81 0.48 -4.82
CA CYS A 79 -5.36 1.76 -4.37
C CYS A 79 -4.24 2.79 -4.20
N ASP A 80 -3.13 2.39 -3.55
CA ASP A 80 -2.02 3.30 -3.36
C ASP A 80 -1.42 3.74 -4.70
N LYS A 81 -1.36 2.83 -5.68
CA LYS A 81 -0.87 3.19 -7.01
C LYS A 81 -1.78 4.19 -7.69
N ILE A 82 -3.08 4.00 -7.59
CA ILE A 82 -4.04 4.93 -8.19
C ILE A 82 -3.91 6.29 -7.54
N ILE A 83 -3.85 6.33 -6.22
CA ILE A 83 -3.68 7.59 -5.50
C ILE A 83 -2.36 8.26 -5.89
N GLY A 84 -1.31 7.47 -6.07
CA GLY A 84 -0.02 8.01 -6.47
C GLY A 84 -0.06 8.67 -7.84
N VAL A 85 -0.91 8.17 -8.73
CA VAL A 85 -1.05 8.74 -10.07
C VAL A 85 -1.93 9.99 -10.06
N VAL A 86 -3.06 9.95 -9.36
CA VAL A 86 -4.07 10.99 -9.47
C VAL A 86 -4.14 11.95 -8.29
N GLY A 87 -3.46 11.64 -7.18
CA GLY A 87 -3.58 12.44 -5.97
C GLY A 87 -3.16 13.87 -6.20
N GLY A 88 -4.00 14.80 -5.76
CA GLY A 88 -3.73 16.22 -5.94
C GLY A 88 -4.20 16.80 -7.25
N ASP A 89 -4.68 15.96 -8.16
CA ASP A 89 -5.20 16.45 -9.44
C ASP A 89 -6.67 16.82 -9.29
N ASP A 90 -7.05 17.98 -9.85
CA ASP A 90 -8.41 18.46 -9.73
C ASP A 90 -9.43 17.53 -10.39
N TYR A 91 -8.99 16.75 -11.36
CA TYR A 91 -9.88 15.86 -12.13
C TYR A 91 -9.74 14.41 -11.72
N ALA A 92 -9.08 14.17 -10.60
CA ALA A 92 -8.80 12.79 -10.16
C ALA A 92 -10.07 11.97 -10.00
N LEU A 93 -11.06 12.52 -9.31
CA LEU A 93 -12.30 11.80 -9.05
C LEU A 93 -13.02 11.44 -10.34
N GLN A 94 -13.07 12.38 -11.27
CA GLN A 94 -13.72 12.16 -12.56
C GLN A 94 -13.00 11.07 -13.34
N GLY A 95 -11.67 11.12 -13.33
CA GLY A 95 -10.88 10.11 -14.02
C GLY A 95 -11.07 8.74 -13.43
N ILE A 96 -11.12 8.65 -12.11
CA ILE A 96 -11.32 7.38 -11.43
C ILE A 96 -12.70 6.82 -11.77
N LYS A 97 -13.74 7.67 -11.79
CA LYS A 97 -15.08 7.20 -12.12
C LYS A 97 -15.14 6.64 -13.53
N LYS A 98 -14.49 7.32 -14.48
CA LYS A 98 -14.46 6.84 -15.86
C LYS A 98 -13.73 5.50 -15.96
N ALA A 99 -12.63 5.37 -15.25
CA ALA A 99 -11.88 4.11 -15.24
C ALA A 99 -12.73 3.00 -14.63
N LEU A 100 -13.42 3.30 -13.55
CA LEU A 100 -14.26 2.32 -12.88
C LEU A 100 -15.35 1.81 -13.83
N ASN A 101 -15.97 2.71 -14.59
CA ASN A 101 -17.00 2.31 -15.53
C ASN A 101 -16.45 1.38 -16.61
N LYS A 102 -15.22 1.61 -17.03
CA LYS A 102 -14.60 0.75 -18.04
C LYS A 102 -14.24 -0.62 -17.50
N LEU A 103 -13.97 -0.71 -16.22
CA LEU A 103 -13.62 -1.97 -15.58
C LEU A 103 -14.84 -2.80 -15.21
N LYS A 104 -16.01 -2.19 -15.16
CA LYS A 104 -17.26 -2.90 -14.88
C LYS A 104 -17.76 -3.51 -16.17
N ILE A 105 -17.46 -4.71 -16.42
CA ILE A 105 -17.95 -5.37 -17.64
C ILE A 105 -18.64 -6.66 -17.32
#